data_9aad09227570da547bac585b3166c3e9
#
_entry.id   9aad09227570da547bac585b3166c3e9
#
_cell.length_a   1.000
_cell.length_b   1.000
_cell.length_c   1.000
_cell.angle_alpha   90.00
_cell.angle_beta   90.00
_cell.angle_gamma   90.00
#
_symmetry.space_group_name_H-M   'P 1'
#
loop_
_entity.id
_entity.type
_entity.pdbx_description
1 polymer ?
#
loop_
_entity_poly.entity_id
_entity_poly.type
_entity_poly.pdbx_seq_one_letter_code
_entity_poly.pdbx_strand_id
1 'polypeptide(L)'
;MRFFASSLLSAALAAQASLATPLRSRSPYSVKETHIPPHGWEKLNRAAGDRYIQLEIALKQSNFAELERHLYEVSDPEHERYGQHLSADEVNELVKPTKKTSDLVHEWLYENGIEDLHYSAAKDWITIHVPVELAERLLDTEYHNYKHVDGNKVVARTTSWSLPRHLHNHIDAIQPTTSFFRAAANEETYFNAPAEVPESYKKPTDDVIARVCNVTSVTPECFANLYHTKGYKAKAGDKNTVGFNNFLGEVPIRPDAELFLKKYRPEAVESAKSFKAFSINGGPVQDGPLTANQSAEGTSKEANLDVQAIAGISWPVPIVSFSTAGEPPFNPDISTPDNSNEPYLVWVNWLLSQKKIPQVISTSYSDSEQTVPRSYADRVCKQFAQVGARGTTLFFSSGDRGVGGTDKCFSNDGKNSTRFLPGFPPTCPYVTAVGATMNFEPEESAYRAARTVNGTFRDLYASGAGFSNYFERPQWQKKVVDKYVKDLDGAYDGLYGKDGRAYPDLAGQGLYFAYFWNGTEGTISGTSASTPLVAGIFSLVNDALISQGKKPLGWLNPWLYSKGYKGLTDITKGFSYGCNVEGFPVTKGWDPVTGFGTPDFPKLVKLAGAKI
;
A
#
# COMPACT_ATOMS: atom_id res chain seq x y z
N MET A 1 -69.54 -53.03 -62.99
CA MET A 1 -68.90 -51.74 -63.40
C MET A 1 -68.04 -51.27 -62.26
N ARG A 2 -66.84 -51.05 -62.61
CA ARG A 2 -65.68 -50.63 -61.78
C ARG A 2 -65.91 -49.26 -61.14
N PHE A 3 -65.51 -49.07 -59.92
CA PHE A 3 -64.71 -47.88 -59.56
C PHE A 3 -63.89 -48.11 -58.25
N PHE A 4 -62.61 -47.85 -58.38
CA PHE A 4 -61.63 -47.88 -57.34
C PHE A 4 -61.78 -46.68 -56.37
N ALA A 5 -61.61 -46.91 -55.06
CA ALA A 5 -61.39 -45.84 -54.11
C ALA A 5 -60.05 -46.09 -53.42
N SER A 6 -59.06 -45.24 -53.75
CA SER A 6 -57.73 -45.24 -53.21
C SER A 6 -57.71 -44.57 -51.80
N SER A 7 -57.21 -45.28 -50.82
CA SER A 7 -57.01 -44.77 -49.47
C SER A 7 -55.67 -44.01 -49.49
N LEU A 8 -55.70 -42.70 -49.25
CA LEU A 8 -54.55 -41.86 -48.97
C LEU A 8 -54.25 -41.89 -47.49
N LEU A 9 -53.19 -42.57 -47.09
CA LEU A 9 -52.55 -42.47 -45.75
C LEU A 9 -51.72 -41.19 -45.70
N SER A 10 -52.20 -40.20 -44.99
CA SER A 10 -51.40 -38.98 -44.68
C SER A 10 -50.51 -39.27 -43.50
N ALA A 11 -49.25 -39.51 -43.75
CA ALA A 11 -48.19 -39.52 -42.72
C ALA A 11 -47.83 -38.07 -42.30
N ALA A 12 -48.33 -37.66 -41.14
CA ALA A 12 -47.84 -36.40 -40.54
C ALA A 12 -46.43 -36.58 -39.97
N LEU A 13 -45.42 -36.12 -40.69
CA LEU A 13 -44.08 -35.90 -40.12
C LEU A 13 -44.14 -34.71 -39.16
N ALA A 14 -44.16 -35.01 -37.86
CA ALA A 14 -43.85 -34.00 -36.85
C ALA A 14 -42.35 -33.64 -36.94
N ALA A 15 -42.04 -32.56 -37.62
CA ALA A 15 -40.72 -31.93 -37.55
C ALA A 15 -40.57 -31.38 -36.14
N GLN A 16 -39.83 -32.08 -35.29
CA GLN A 16 -39.25 -31.46 -34.08
C GLN A 16 -38.24 -30.43 -34.54
N ALA A 17 -38.66 -29.16 -34.55
CA ALA A 17 -37.74 -28.05 -34.60
C ALA A 17 -36.99 -28.05 -33.27
N SER A 18 -35.82 -28.70 -33.22
CA SER A 18 -34.84 -28.42 -32.22
C SER A 18 -34.49 -26.95 -32.37
N LEU A 19 -34.90 -26.14 -31.41
CA LEU A 19 -34.39 -24.79 -31.22
C LEU A 19 -32.89 -24.94 -30.96
N ALA A 20 -32.11 -25.03 -32.03
CA ALA A 20 -30.67 -24.80 -31.96
C ALA A 20 -30.49 -23.37 -31.48
N THR A 21 -30.24 -23.21 -30.19
CA THR A 21 -29.63 -21.98 -29.68
C THR A 21 -28.47 -21.63 -30.62
N PRO A 22 -28.43 -20.41 -31.18
CA PRO A 22 -27.33 -20.06 -32.05
C PRO A 22 -26.05 -20.30 -31.27
N LEU A 23 -25.22 -21.22 -31.78
CA LEU A 23 -23.81 -21.34 -31.39
C LEU A 23 -23.22 -19.96 -31.60
N ARG A 24 -23.20 -19.11 -30.56
CA ARG A 24 -22.34 -17.95 -30.53
C ARG A 24 -20.94 -18.50 -30.79
N SER A 25 -20.38 -18.14 -31.93
CA SER A 25 -19.02 -18.48 -32.32
C SER A 25 -18.17 -18.17 -31.09
N ARG A 26 -17.53 -19.18 -30.47
CA ARG A 26 -16.66 -18.99 -29.32
C ARG A 26 -15.68 -17.92 -29.68
N SER A 27 -15.72 -16.79 -28.95
CA SER A 27 -14.78 -15.71 -29.17
C SER A 27 -13.37 -16.28 -29.00
N PRO A 28 -12.45 -16.07 -29.96
CA PRO A 28 -11.11 -16.63 -29.86
C PRO A 28 -10.44 -16.13 -28.58
N TYR A 29 -9.72 -17.02 -27.90
CA TYR A 29 -8.89 -16.66 -26.76
C TYR A 29 -7.72 -15.81 -27.24
N SER A 30 -7.30 -14.90 -26.41
CA SER A 30 -6.04 -14.18 -26.57
C SER A 30 -5.39 -13.97 -25.20
N VAL A 31 -4.06 -13.89 -25.19
CA VAL A 31 -3.29 -13.70 -23.97
C VAL A 31 -3.73 -12.41 -23.28
N LYS A 32 -4.08 -12.52 -22.00
CA LYS A 32 -4.43 -11.39 -21.14
C LYS A 32 -3.20 -10.87 -20.41
N GLU A 33 -2.41 -11.78 -19.83
CA GLU A 33 -1.18 -11.44 -19.11
C GLU A 33 -0.09 -12.48 -19.35
N THR A 34 1.16 -12.03 -19.32
CA THR A 34 2.36 -12.87 -19.34
C THR A 34 3.33 -12.34 -18.29
N HIS A 35 3.91 -13.24 -17.51
CA HIS A 35 4.88 -12.95 -16.45
C HIS A 35 6.11 -13.84 -16.59
N ILE A 36 7.21 -13.40 -16.02
CA ILE A 36 8.43 -14.21 -15.88
C ILE A 36 8.46 -14.72 -14.44
N PRO A 37 8.71 -16.03 -14.18
CA PRO A 37 8.89 -16.49 -12.81
C PRO A 37 10.02 -15.69 -12.13
N PRO A 38 9.81 -15.21 -10.89
CA PRO A 38 10.87 -14.53 -10.15
C PRO A 38 12.09 -15.42 -9.96
N HIS A 39 13.24 -14.80 -9.72
CA HIS A 39 14.47 -15.52 -9.38
C HIS A 39 14.24 -16.46 -8.20
N GLY A 40 14.93 -17.59 -8.19
CA GLY A 40 14.80 -18.60 -7.12
C GLY A 40 13.58 -19.53 -7.23
N TRP A 41 12.64 -19.30 -8.16
CA TRP A 41 11.52 -20.20 -8.41
C TRP A 41 11.81 -21.17 -9.55
N GLU A 42 11.87 -22.44 -9.22
CA GLU A 42 12.10 -23.53 -10.18
C GLU A 42 10.79 -24.15 -10.62
N LYS A 43 10.60 -24.23 -11.95
CA LYS A 43 9.49 -24.97 -12.55
C LYS A 43 9.71 -26.46 -12.37
N LEU A 44 8.77 -27.15 -11.74
CA LEU A 44 8.75 -28.59 -11.56
C LEU A 44 7.84 -29.25 -12.62
N ASN A 45 7.18 -30.32 -12.23
CA ASN A 45 6.20 -31.04 -13.02
C ASN A 45 4.89 -30.25 -13.18
N ARG A 46 4.06 -30.67 -14.13
CA ARG A 46 2.69 -30.17 -14.30
C ARG A 46 1.91 -30.36 -12.99
N ALA A 47 1.09 -29.40 -12.61
CA ALA A 47 0.22 -29.51 -11.45
C ALA A 47 -0.82 -30.64 -11.67
N ALA A 48 -1.17 -31.35 -10.59
CA ALA A 48 -2.20 -32.39 -10.67
C ALA A 48 -3.55 -31.77 -11.05
N GLY A 49 -4.22 -32.31 -12.06
CA GLY A 49 -5.44 -31.74 -12.62
C GLY A 49 -6.62 -31.72 -11.63
N ASP A 50 -6.66 -32.68 -10.71
CA ASP A 50 -7.68 -32.82 -9.65
C ASP A 50 -7.38 -31.95 -8.40
N ARG A 51 -6.23 -31.30 -8.34
CA ARG A 51 -5.90 -30.35 -7.26
C ARG A 51 -6.81 -29.13 -7.33
N TYR A 52 -7.50 -28.83 -6.24
CA TYR A 52 -8.36 -27.64 -6.16
C TYR A 52 -7.52 -26.38 -5.91
N ILE A 53 -7.87 -25.30 -6.59
CA ILE A 53 -7.32 -23.96 -6.39
C ILE A 53 -8.45 -22.94 -6.25
N GLN A 54 -8.21 -21.92 -5.46
CA GLN A 54 -9.07 -20.75 -5.39
C GLN A 54 -8.62 -19.73 -6.43
N LEU A 55 -9.57 -19.19 -7.20
CA LEU A 55 -9.32 -18.05 -8.09
C LEU A 55 -10.24 -16.90 -7.70
N GLU A 56 -9.69 -15.69 -7.70
CA GLU A 56 -10.38 -14.44 -7.47
C GLU A 56 -10.39 -13.63 -8.77
N ILE A 57 -11.57 -13.41 -9.32
CA ILE A 57 -11.78 -12.76 -10.61
C ILE A 57 -12.22 -11.32 -10.35
N ALA A 58 -11.39 -10.36 -10.71
CA ALA A 58 -11.67 -8.93 -10.61
C ALA A 58 -12.49 -8.47 -11.82
N LEU A 59 -13.74 -8.08 -11.61
CA LEU A 59 -14.59 -7.49 -12.63
C LEU A 59 -14.30 -5.99 -12.76
N LYS A 60 -14.41 -5.49 -13.99
CA LYS A 60 -14.28 -4.05 -14.23
C LYS A 60 -15.35 -3.27 -13.48
N GLN A 61 -14.88 -2.34 -12.66
CA GLN A 61 -15.74 -1.40 -11.95
C GLN A 61 -16.41 -0.41 -12.93
N SER A 62 -17.68 -0.05 -12.69
CA SER A 62 -18.46 0.71 -13.67
C SER A 62 -18.22 2.21 -13.63
N ASN A 63 -18.36 2.84 -12.48
CA ASN A 63 -18.44 4.29 -12.35
C ASN A 63 -17.28 4.86 -11.53
N PHE A 64 -16.05 4.40 -11.79
CA PHE A 64 -14.89 4.88 -11.02
C PHE A 64 -14.71 6.41 -11.15
N ALA A 65 -14.93 6.99 -12.32
CA ALA A 65 -14.87 8.43 -12.50
C ALA A 65 -15.90 9.20 -11.64
N GLU A 66 -17.07 8.61 -11.41
CA GLU A 66 -18.08 9.18 -10.51
C GLU A 66 -17.67 9.03 -9.04
N LEU A 67 -17.11 7.89 -8.64
CA LEU A 67 -16.51 7.73 -7.32
C LEU A 67 -15.40 8.76 -7.09
N GLU A 68 -14.51 8.92 -8.07
CA GLU A 68 -13.43 9.88 -8.01
C GLU A 68 -13.95 11.34 -7.86
N ARG A 69 -14.98 11.71 -8.62
CA ARG A 69 -15.65 13.01 -8.48
C ARG A 69 -16.18 13.22 -7.06
N HIS A 70 -16.88 12.24 -6.50
CA HIS A 70 -17.35 12.27 -5.11
C HIS A 70 -16.19 12.38 -4.12
N LEU A 71 -15.12 11.60 -4.32
CA LEU A 71 -13.93 11.65 -3.48
C LEU A 71 -13.32 13.06 -3.44
N TYR A 72 -13.18 13.71 -4.59
CA TYR A 72 -12.71 15.11 -4.66
C TYR A 72 -13.65 16.05 -3.93
N GLU A 73 -14.97 15.98 -4.16
CA GLU A 73 -15.97 16.85 -3.54
C GLU A 73 -15.97 16.75 -2.00
N VAL A 74 -15.84 15.55 -1.45
CA VAL A 74 -15.82 15.37 0.02
C VAL A 74 -14.46 15.65 0.66
N SER A 75 -13.39 15.79 -0.14
CA SER A 75 -12.02 16.00 0.33
C SER A 75 -11.47 17.40 0.02
N ASP A 76 -12.12 18.16 -0.86
CA ASP A 76 -11.76 19.55 -1.16
C ASP A 76 -12.36 20.49 -0.09
N PRO A 77 -11.52 21.20 0.71
CA PRO A 77 -12.01 22.08 1.76
C PRO A 77 -12.78 23.32 1.28
N GLU A 78 -12.75 23.62 -0.02
CA GLU A 78 -13.51 24.73 -0.62
C GLU A 78 -14.87 24.27 -1.16
N HIS A 79 -15.12 22.93 -1.20
CA HIS A 79 -16.36 22.38 -1.72
C HIS A 79 -17.43 22.26 -0.63
N GLU A 80 -18.72 22.52 -0.97
CA GLU A 80 -19.86 22.47 -0.03
C GLU A 80 -20.08 21.08 0.60
N ARG A 81 -19.63 20.01 -0.06
CA ARG A 81 -19.70 18.63 0.44
C ARG A 81 -18.50 18.22 1.29
N TYR A 82 -17.58 19.13 1.60
CA TYR A 82 -16.38 18.80 2.38
C TYR A 82 -16.72 18.05 3.68
N GLY A 83 -16.07 16.92 3.92
CA GLY A 83 -16.28 16.05 5.08
C GLY A 83 -17.57 15.22 5.04
N GLN A 84 -18.39 15.27 3.98
CA GLN A 84 -19.57 14.42 3.80
C GLN A 84 -19.17 13.08 3.15
N HIS A 85 -18.31 12.33 3.85
CA HIS A 85 -17.78 11.05 3.36
C HIS A 85 -18.90 10.06 3.06
N LEU A 86 -18.64 9.20 2.06
CA LEU A 86 -19.57 8.18 1.63
C LEU A 86 -19.64 7.01 2.62
N SER A 87 -20.80 6.40 2.73
CA SER A 87 -20.99 5.11 3.41
C SER A 87 -20.39 3.97 2.56
N ALA A 88 -20.20 2.80 3.19
CA ALA A 88 -19.79 1.59 2.48
C ALA A 88 -20.76 1.22 1.35
N ASP A 89 -22.07 1.34 1.59
CA ASP A 89 -23.09 0.98 0.62
C ASP A 89 -23.08 1.93 -0.58
N GLU A 90 -22.92 3.25 -0.37
CA GLU A 90 -22.78 4.22 -1.47
C GLU A 90 -21.54 3.95 -2.32
N VAL A 91 -20.40 3.65 -1.71
CA VAL A 91 -19.18 3.26 -2.43
C VAL A 91 -19.41 1.98 -3.23
N ASN A 92 -19.98 0.95 -2.62
CA ASN A 92 -20.27 -0.32 -3.28
C ASN A 92 -21.16 -0.15 -4.52
N GLU A 93 -22.22 0.67 -4.43
CA GLU A 93 -23.11 0.94 -5.57
C GLU A 93 -22.40 1.69 -6.71
N LEU A 94 -21.48 2.62 -6.39
CA LEU A 94 -20.72 3.36 -7.40
C LEU A 94 -19.75 2.46 -8.18
N VAL A 95 -19.06 1.52 -7.51
CA VAL A 95 -18.04 0.67 -8.15
C VAL A 95 -18.59 -0.66 -8.67
N LYS A 96 -19.82 -1.02 -8.36
CA LYS A 96 -20.47 -2.22 -8.83
C LYS A 96 -20.35 -2.38 -10.34
N PRO A 97 -19.98 -3.57 -10.85
CA PRO A 97 -19.90 -3.83 -12.28
C PRO A 97 -21.20 -3.52 -13.01
N THR A 98 -21.10 -3.13 -14.28
CA THR A 98 -22.30 -2.98 -15.10
C THR A 98 -23.04 -4.32 -15.24
N LYS A 99 -24.35 -4.28 -15.41
CA LYS A 99 -25.14 -5.50 -15.68
C LYS A 99 -24.56 -6.30 -16.85
N LYS A 100 -24.12 -5.62 -17.93
CA LYS A 100 -23.47 -6.25 -19.07
C LYS A 100 -22.20 -7.02 -18.67
N THR A 101 -21.34 -6.42 -17.82
CA THR A 101 -20.14 -7.09 -17.33
C THR A 101 -20.48 -8.32 -16.53
N SER A 102 -21.40 -8.20 -15.57
CA SER A 102 -21.83 -9.33 -14.75
C SER A 102 -22.45 -10.45 -15.59
N ASP A 103 -23.37 -10.13 -16.51
CA ASP A 103 -24.04 -11.13 -17.35
C ASP A 103 -23.02 -11.89 -18.22
N LEU A 104 -22.07 -11.20 -18.87
CA LEU A 104 -21.05 -11.82 -19.72
C LEU A 104 -20.09 -12.73 -18.94
N VAL A 105 -19.67 -12.30 -17.74
CA VAL A 105 -18.77 -13.12 -16.91
C VAL A 105 -19.51 -14.32 -16.32
N HIS A 106 -20.79 -14.15 -15.90
CA HIS A 106 -21.60 -15.26 -15.42
C HIS A 106 -21.88 -16.29 -16.53
N GLU A 107 -22.25 -15.82 -17.75
CA GLU A 107 -22.45 -16.71 -18.91
C GLU A 107 -21.21 -17.56 -19.16
N TRP A 108 -20.02 -16.91 -19.17
CA TRP A 108 -18.74 -17.61 -19.37
C TRP A 108 -18.43 -18.63 -18.26
N LEU A 109 -18.69 -18.30 -16.98
CA LEU A 109 -18.47 -19.23 -15.87
C LEU A 109 -19.44 -20.40 -15.92
N TYR A 110 -20.72 -20.16 -16.18
CA TYR A 110 -21.76 -21.21 -16.30
C TYR A 110 -21.52 -22.13 -17.51
N GLU A 111 -21.10 -21.59 -18.66
CA GLU A 111 -20.72 -22.39 -19.83
C GLU A 111 -19.53 -23.33 -19.55
N ASN A 112 -18.69 -23.01 -18.56
CA ASN A 112 -17.61 -23.86 -18.09
C ASN A 112 -17.99 -24.73 -16.88
N GLY A 113 -19.26 -24.77 -16.48
CA GLY A 113 -19.77 -25.62 -15.39
C GLY A 113 -19.46 -25.07 -13.98
N ILE A 114 -19.23 -23.77 -13.84
CA ILE A 114 -18.92 -23.12 -12.56
C ILE A 114 -20.17 -22.37 -12.08
N GLU A 115 -20.84 -22.91 -11.05
CA GLU A 115 -22.09 -22.37 -10.50
C GLU A 115 -21.93 -21.82 -9.08
N ASP A 116 -20.92 -22.30 -8.33
CA ASP A 116 -20.63 -21.83 -6.96
C ASP A 116 -19.76 -20.56 -7.01
N LEU A 117 -20.43 -19.40 -6.88
CA LEU A 117 -19.84 -18.08 -7.01
C LEU A 117 -19.98 -17.30 -5.71
N HIS A 118 -18.86 -16.87 -5.13
CA HIS A 118 -18.84 -16.00 -3.96
C HIS A 118 -18.45 -14.57 -4.36
N TYR A 119 -19.16 -13.58 -3.82
CA TYR A 119 -19.00 -12.18 -4.25
C TYR A 119 -18.47 -11.29 -3.14
N SER A 120 -17.66 -10.30 -3.51
CA SER A 120 -17.42 -9.12 -2.68
C SER A 120 -18.70 -8.33 -2.44
N ALA A 121 -18.68 -7.42 -1.45
CA ALA A 121 -19.84 -6.57 -1.15
C ALA A 121 -20.28 -5.71 -2.37
N ALA A 122 -19.34 -5.18 -3.14
CA ALA A 122 -19.61 -4.43 -4.36
C ALA A 122 -19.88 -5.32 -5.58
N LYS A 123 -19.79 -6.65 -5.44
CA LYS A 123 -19.90 -7.64 -6.52
C LYS A 123 -18.86 -7.46 -7.63
N ASP A 124 -17.78 -6.76 -7.37
CA ASP A 124 -16.69 -6.50 -8.30
C ASP A 124 -15.56 -7.53 -8.21
N TRP A 125 -15.71 -8.52 -7.30
CA TRP A 125 -14.91 -9.73 -7.22
C TRP A 125 -15.79 -10.96 -7.16
N ILE A 126 -15.38 -11.99 -7.89
CA ILE A 126 -15.95 -13.33 -7.83
C ILE A 126 -14.86 -14.30 -7.40
N THR A 127 -15.08 -15.01 -6.29
CA THR A 127 -14.23 -16.10 -5.83
C THR A 127 -14.83 -17.41 -6.26
N ILE A 128 -14.02 -18.28 -6.88
CA ILE A 128 -14.39 -19.64 -7.30
C ILE A 128 -13.37 -20.65 -6.78
N HIS A 129 -13.82 -21.88 -6.51
CA HIS A 129 -12.96 -23.01 -6.14
C HIS A 129 -13.09 -24.09 -7.21
N VAL A 130 -12.02 -24.32 -7.95
CA VAL A 130 -12.03 -25.18 -9.12
C VAL A 130 -10.83 -26.12 -9.15
N PRO A 131 -10.93 -27.34 -9.73
CA PRO A 131 -9.77 -28.16 -9.99
C PRO A 131 -8.87 -27.49 -11.06
N VAL A 132 -7.56 -27.75 -10.97
CA VAL A 132 -6.55 -27.19 -11.89
C VAL A 132 -6.92 -27.43 -13.35
N GLU A 133 -7.38 -28.65 -13.72
CA GLU A 133 -7.77 -28.95 -15.09
C GLU A 133 -8.91 -28.06 -15.62
N LEU A 134 -9.83 -27.61 -14.75
CA LEU A 134 -10.88 -26.67 -15.12
C LEU A 134 -10.34 -25.26 -15.25
N ALA A 135 -9.45 -24.85 -14.34
CA ALA A 135 -8.77 -23.55 -14.44
C ALA A 135 -7.92 -23.44 -15.72
N GLU A 136 -7.22 -24.52 -16.10
CA GLU A 136 -6.46 -24.58 -17.37
C GLU A 136 -7.36 -24.38 -18.60
N ARG A 137 -8.52 -25.04 -18.63
CA ARG A 137 -9.50 -24.84 -19.73
C ARG A 137 -10.09 -23.44 -19.73
N LEU A 138 -10.40 -22.91 -18.53
CA LEU A 138 -11.01 -21.60 -18.35
C LEU A 138 -10.09 -20.47 -18.83
N LEU A 139 -8.77 -20.63 -18.63
CA LEU A 139 -7.78 -19.60 -18.87
C LEU A 139 -6.87 -19.89 -20.08
N ASP A 140 -7.14 -20.96 -20.81
CA ASP A 140 -6.35 -21.45 -21.94
C ASP A 140 -4.84 -21.42 -21.61
N THR A 141 -4.47 -22.15 -20.55
CA THR A 141 -3.13 -22.18 -19.98
C THR A 141 -2.77 -23.56 -19.41
N GLU A 142 -1.53 -23.74 -18.97
CA GLU A 142 -1.06 -24.89 -18.22
C GLU A 142 -0.52 -24.46 -16.85
N TYR A 143 -0.99 -25.10 -15.77
CA TYR A 143 -0.45 -24.91 -14.42
C TYR A 143 0.67 -25.89 -14.14
N HIS A 144 1.76 -25.37 -13.60
CA HIS A 144 2.89 -26.15 -13.14
C HIS A 144 3.11 -25.95 -11.65
N ASN A 145 3.66 -26.96 -11.02
CA ASN A 145 4.21 -26.84 -9.70
C ASN A 145 5.52 -26.05 -9.78
N TYR A 146 5.66 -25.07 -8.92
CA TYR A 146 6.89 -24.29 -8.73
C TYR A 146 7.32 -24.40 -7.29
N LYS A 147 8.64 -24.49 -7.07
CA LYS A 147 9.26 -24.53 -5.75
C LYS A 147 10.35 -23.50 -5.66
N HIS A 148 10.40 -22.74 -4.58
CA HIS A 148 11.51 -21.84 -4.32
C HIS A 148 12.75 -22.63 -3.84
N VAL A 149 13.95 -22.24 -4.27
CA VAL A 149 15.22 -22.93 -3.96
C VAL A 149 15.50 -23.01 -2.46
N ASP A 150 15.14 -21.96 -1.70
CA ASP A 150 15.36 -21.90 -0.25
C ASP A 150 14.15 -22.35 0.58
N GLY A 151 13.14 -22.95 -0.04
CA GLY A 151 11.89 -23.29 0.66
C GLY A 151 11.36 -24.67 0.34
N ASN A 152 10.42 -25.14 1.16
CA ASN A 152 9.71 -26.40 0.92
C ASN A 152 8.30 -26.20 0.34
N LYS A 153 7.83 -24.94 0.21
CA LYS A 153 6.49 -24.63 -0.31
C LYS A 153 6.46 -24.87 -1.82
N VAL A 154 5.46 -25.62 -2.27
CA VAL A 154 5.18 -25.85 -3.69
C VAL A 154 3.86 -25.17 -4.04
N VAL A 155 3.89 -24.26 -5.02
CA VAL A 155 2.71 -23.54 -5.53
C VAL A 155 2.36 -23.99 -6.93
N ALA A 156 1.06 -24.07 -7.25
CA ALA A 156 0.60 -24.32 -8.61
C ALA A 156 0.34 -22.96 -9.30
N ARG A 157 1.09 -22.65 -10.35
CA ARG A 157 1.05 -21.36 -11.06
C ARG A 157 1.20 -21.53 -12.58
N THR A 158 0.85 -20.49 -13.30
CA THR A 158 1.21 -20.34 -14.72
C THR A 158 1.92 -19.02 -14.94
N THR A 159 2.63 -18.90 -16.06
CA THR A 159 3.34 -17.67 -16.45
C THR A 159 2.62 -16.89 -17.54
N SER A 160 1.56 -17.44 -18.11
CA SER A 160 0.76 -16.77 -19.13
C SER A 160 -0.65 -17.35 -19.12
N TRP A 161 -1.65 -16.49 -19.23
CA TRP A 161 -3.03 -16.92 -19.31
C TRP A 161 -3.85 -16.05 -20.26
N SER A 162 -4.90 -16.63 -20.78
CA SER A 162 -5.73 -16.05 -21.83
C SER A 162 -7.19 -15.95 -21.41
N LEU A 163 -7.91 -15.06 -22.05
CA LEU A 163 -9.37 -14.94 -21.95
C LEU A 163 -10.01 -14.89 -23.34
N PRO A 164 -11.30 -15.26 -23.48
CA PRO A 164 -12.08 -14.89 -24.63
C PRO A 164 -12.00 -13.37 -24.86
N ARG A 165 -11.70 -12.93 -26.09
CA ARG A 165 -11.46 -11.49 -26.39
C ARG A 165 -12.57 -10.57 -25.92
N HIS A 166 -13.82 -11.00 -25.94
CA HIS A 166 -14.95 -10.19 -25.49
C HIS A 166 -14.95 -9.92 -23.98
N LEU A 167 -14.21 -10.71 -23.18
CA LEU A 167 -14.08 -10.52 -21.73
C LEU A 167 -12.92 -9.63 -21.32
N HIS A 168 -11.97 -9.33 -22.22
CA HIS A 168 -10.77 -8.53 -21.88
C HIS A 168 -11.06 -7.17 -21.27
N ASN A 169 -12.19 -6.54 -21.64
CA ASN A 169 -12.63 -5.26 -21.11
C ASN A 169 -13.60 -5.39 -19.92
N HIS A 170 -13.85 -6.61 -19.45
CA HIS A 170 -14.79 -6.91 -18.37
C HIS A 170 -14.12 -7.55 -17.15
N ILE A 171 -12.92 -8.11 -17.32
CA ILE A 171 -12.11 -8.70 -16.25
C ILE A 171 -10.79 -7.93 -16.19
N ASP A 172 -10.48 -7.35 -15.04
CA ASP A 172 -9.25 -6.60 -14.79
C ASP A 172 -8.09 -7.55 -14.47
N ALA A 173 -8.28 -8.52 -13.57
CA ALA A 173 -7.28 -9.48 -13.12
C ALA A 173 -7.91 -10.80 -12.67
N ILE A 174 -7.11 -11.89 -12.63
CA ILE A 174 -7.47 -13.17 -12.00
C ILE A 174 -6.31 -13.62 -11.11
N GLN A 175 -6.55 -13.70 -9.80
CA GLN A 175 -5.53 -14.02 -8.81
C GLN A 175 -5.79 -15.40 -8.16
N PRO A 176 -4.75 -16.13 -7.71
CA PRO A 176 -3.30 -15.83 -7.74
C PRO A 176 -2.57 -16.46 -8.95
N THR A 177 -3.19 -16.52 -10.11
CA THR A 177 -2.78 -17.26 -11.31
C THR A 177 -1.29 -17.17 -11.65
N THR A 178 -0.73 -15.95 -11.58
CA THR A 178 0.67 -15.65 -11.93
C THR A 178 1.49 -15.14 -10.75
N SER A 179 0.99 -15.26 -9.53
CA SER A 179 1.64 -14.72 -8.33
C SER A 179 2.58 -15.73 -7.70
N PHE A 180 3.87 -15.41 -7.65
CA PHE A 180 4.91 -16.21 -7.01
C PHE A 180 5.37 -15.49 -5.75
N PHE A 181 5.17 -16.06 -4.59
CA PHE A 181 5.46 -15.41 -3.32
C PHE A 181 6.24 -16.32 -2.38
N ARG A 182 7.26 -15.75 -1.76
CA ARG A 182 7.93 -16.28 -0.58
C ARG A 182 7.78 -15.25 0.55
N ALA A 183 7.24 -15.67 1.69
CA ALA A 183 7.32 -14.84 2.89
C ALA A 183 8.79 -14.74 3.31
N ALA A 184 9.43 -13.64 3.01
CA ALA A 184 10.71 -13.25 3.55
C ALA A 184 10.50 -11.95 4.32
N ALA A 185 11.04 -11.87 5.54
CA ALA A 185 11.12 -10.59 6.23
C ALA A 185 11.94 -9.64 5.35
N ASN A 186 11.47 -8.42 5.18
CA ASN A 186 12.19 -7.41 4.43
C ASN A 186 13.53 -7.15 5.14
N GLU A 187 14.66 -7.41 4.48
CA GLU A 187 16.00 -7.17 5.04
C GLU A 187 16.31 -5.67 5.18
N GLU A 188 15.42 -4.81 4.71
CA GLU A 188 15.65 -3.38 4.57
C GLU A 188 15.51 -2.56 5.86
N THR A 189 15.01 -3.17 6.94
CA THR A 189 14.89 -2.47 8.21
C THR A 189 16.23 -2.47 8.92
N TYR A 190 16.94 -1.34 8.88
CA TYR A 190 18.28 -1.16 9.49
C TYR A 190 18.20 -1.17 11.01
N PHE A 191 18.17 -2.36 11.56
CA PHE A 191 18.06 -2.61 12.98
C PHE A 191 19.45 -2.67 13.63
N ASN A 192 19.59 -1.95 14.77
CA ASN A 192 20.80 -1.98 15.63
C ASN A 192 22.13 -1.67 14.95
N ALA A 193 22.16 -0.97 13.82
CA ALA A 193 23.38 -0.34 13.40
C ALA A 193 23.78 0.69 14.48
N PRO A 194 25.03 0.72 14.99
CA PRO A 194 25.45 1.68 15.99
C PRO A 194 25.07 3.10 15.52
N ALA A 195 24.26 3.80 16.29
CA ALA A 195 23.84 5.16 15.94
C ALA A 195 25.06 6.11 16.00
N GLU A 196 25.17 6.97 15.03
CA GLU A 196 26.23 7.97 14.94
C GLU A 196 25.62 9.35 14.79
N VAL A 197 26.29 10.35 15.35
CA VAL A 197 25.89 11.75 15.16
C VAL A 197 26.07 12.10 13.68
N PRO A 198 25.03 12.53 12.95
CA PRO A 198 25.16 12.98 11.57
C PRO A 198 26.19 14.12 11.45
N GLU A 199 26.96 14.13 10.36
CA GLU A 199 27.97 15.19 10.14
C GLU A 199 27.36 16.60 10.08
N SER A 200 26.12 16.70 9.57
CA SER A 200 25.38 17.96 9.48
C SER A 200 24.74 18.39 10.81
N TYR A 201 24.75 17.52 11.84
CA TYR A 201 24.09 17.81 13.11
C TYR A 201 24.62 19.07 13.78
N LYS A 202 23.69 19.92 14.17
CA LYS A 202 23.94 21.06 15.05
C LYS A 202 23.09 20.95 16.28
N LYS A 203 23.69 21.29 17.43
CA LYS A 203 22.93 21.33 18.68
C LYS A 203 21.76 22.32 18.52
N PRO A 204 20.52 21.92 18.84
CA PRO A 204 19.37 22.81 18.82
C PRO A 204 19.58 24.08 19.65
N THR A 205 19.00 25.18 19.20
CA THR A 205 19.00 26.47 19.92
C THR A 205 17.85 26.55 20.92
N ASP A 206 16.75 25.83 20.67
CA ASP A 206 15.68 25.66 21.65
C ASP A 206 16.14 24.80 22.82
N ASP A 207 16.10 25.35 24.01
CA ASP A 207 16.58 24.70 25.24
C ASP A 207 15.78 23.43 25.57
N VAL A 208 14.50 23.35 25.20
CA VAL A 208 13.66 22.16 25.43
C VAL A 208 14.10 21.06 24.48
N ILE A 209 14.18 21.35 23.18
CA ILE A 209 14.62 20.37 22.16
C ILE A 209 16.05 19.89 22.47
N ALA A 210 16.97 20.80 22.79
CA ALA A 210 18.35 20.45 23.14
C ALA A 210 18.46 19.53 24.38
N ARG A 211 17.49 19.57 25.28
CA ARG A 211 17.45 18.74 26.49
C ARG A 211 16.78 17.40 26.29
N VAL A 212 15.66 17.33 25.51
CA VAL A 212 14.84 16.14 25.41
C VAL A 212 15.12 15.28 24.16
N CYS A 213 15.80 15.84 23.17
CA CYS A 213 16.12 15.17 21.92
C CYS A 213 17.58 14.71 21.86
N ASN A 214 17.76 13.42 21.62
CA ASN A 214 19.07 12.84 21.35
C ASN A 214 19.08 12.32 19.90
N VAL A 215 19.97 12.87 19.06
CA VAL A 215 20.05 12.55 17.63
C VAL A 215 20.45 11.10 17.34
N THR A 216 21.02 10.40 18.31
CA THR A 216 21.38 8.98 18.20
C THR A 216 20.35 8.03 18.83
N SER A 217 19.29 8.57 19.46
CA SER A 217 18.19 7.78 20.05
C SER A 217 16.96 8.69 20.27
N VAL A 218 16.15 8.81 19.23
CA VAL A 218 15.02 9.75 19.22
C VAL A 218 13.79 9.10 19.87
N THR A 219 13.21 9.74 20.87
CA THR A 219 12.16 9.19 21.73
C THR A 219 10.81 9.86 21.51
N PRO A 220 9.68 9.26 21.99
CA PRO A 220 8.37 9.90 21.95
C PRO A 220 8.32 11.28 22.61
N GLU A 221 9.10 11.52 23.66
CA GLU A 221 9.16 12.85 24.29
C GLU A 221 9.81 13.89 23.37
N CYS A 222 10.85 13.50 22.64
CA CYS A 222 11.43 14.36 21.62
C CYS A 222 10.39 14.71 20.54
N PHE A 223 9.69 13.73 19.96
CA PHE A 223 8.65 13.97 18.96
C PHE A 223 7.52 14.86 19.46
N ALA A 224 7.06 14.62 20.70
CA ALA A 224 5.98 15.40 21.27
C ALA A 224 6.34 16.89 21.44
N ASN A 225 7.61 17.20 21.68
CA ASN A 225 8.10 18.57 21.73
C ASN A 225 8.39 19.13 20.32
N LEU A 226 9.08 18.36 19.46
CA LEU A 226 9.44 18.77 18.11
C LEU A 226 8.22 19.12 17.24
N TYR A 227 7.17 18.31 17.34
CA TYR A 227 5.91 18.50 16.57
C TYR A 227 4.77 19.11 17.39
N HIS A 228 5.08 19.62 18.59
CA HIS A 228 4.16 20.37 19.46
C HIS A 228 2.89 19.61 19.85
N THR A 229 2.94 18.28 19.98
CA THR A 229 1.80 17.48 20.49
C THR A 229 1.78 17.37 22.00
N LYS A 230 2.88 17.80 22.70
CA LYS A 230 3.00 17.69 24.16
C LYS A 230 1.87 18.41 24.88
N GLY A 231 1.22 17.69 25.80
CA GLY A 231 0.10 18.21 26.58
C GLY A 231 -1.26 18.02 25.95
N TYR A 232 -1.36 17.67 24.66
CA TYR A 232 -2.65 17.32 24.07
C TYR A 232 -3.14 15.98 24.61
N LYS A 233 -4.43 15.90 24.93
CA LYS A 233 -5.08 14.67 25.38
C LYS A 233 -6.25 14.37 24.46
N ALA A 234 -6.19 13.24 23.76
CA ALA A 234 -7.26 12.80 22.89
C ALA A 234 -8.55 12.52 23.68
N LYS A 235 -9.71 12.87 23.09
CA LYS A 235 -11.04 12.88 23.73
C LYS A 235 -12.13 12.19 22.92
N ALA A 236 -11.89 11.85 21.65
CA ALA A 236 -12.90 11.30 20.76
C ALA A 236 -13.26 9.83 21.08
N GLY A 237 -12.42 9.12 21.86
CA GLY A 237 -12.62 7.71 22.22
C GLY A 237 -12.73 6.83 20.96
N ASP A 238 -13.64 5.85 21.01
CA ASP A 238 -13.86 4.87 19.92
C ASP A 238 -14.39 5.45 18.60
N LYS A 239 -14.64 6.76 18.54
CA LYS A 239 -15.03 7.46 17.30
C LYS A 239 -13.82 7.79 16.43
N ASN A 240 -12.63 7.66 16.97
CA ASN A 240 -11.37 7.89 16.28
C ASN A 240 -10.45 6.70 16.52
N THR A 241 -9.91 6.11 15.45
CA THR A 241 -9.05 4.93 15.53
C THR A 241 -7.91 5.09 14.54
N VAL A 242 -6.71 4.68 14.90
CA VAL A 242 -5.57 4.58 14.02
C VAL A 242 -5.23 3.12 13.75
N GLY A 243 -5.08 2.76 12.47
CA GLY A 243 -4.68 1.43 12.02
C GLY A 243 -3.24 1.41 11.52
N PHE A 244 -2.64 0.22 11.49
CA PHE A 244 -1.39 -0.01 10.78
C PHE A 244 -1.34 -1.41 10.17
N ASN A 245 -0.60 -1.54 9.07
CA ASN A 245 -0.49 -2.76 8.29
C ASN A 245 0.79 -3.51 8.62
N ASN A 246 0.67 -4.84 8.65
CA ASN A 246 1.78 -5.77 8.74
C ASN A 246 1.65 -6.80 7.61
N PHE A 247 2.67 -6.90 6.81
CA PHE A 247 2.77 -7.84 5.70
C PHE A 247 3.97 -8.78 5.91
N LEU A 248 4.23 -9.67 4.98
CA LEU A 248 5.44 -10.52 4.93
C LEU A 248 5.70 -11.33 6.22
N GLY A 249 4.65 -11.70 6.95
CA GLY A 249 4.77 -12.47 8.19
C GLY A 249 5.03 -11.66 9.44
N GLU A 250 5.12 -10.33 9.33
CA GLU A 250 5.28 -9.41 10.45
C GLU A 250 4.06 -9.39 11.38
N VAL A 251 4.32 -9.28 12.69
CA VAL A 251 3.30 -9.21 13.73
C VAL A 251 3.81 -8.39 14.92
N PRO A 252 3.05 -7.42 15.46
CA PRO A 252 3.49 -6.63 16.61
C PRO A 252 3.56 -7.47 17.88
N ILE A 253 4.67 -7.37 18.60
CA ILE A 253 4.96 -8.13 19.82
C ILE A 253 4.55 -7.33 21.06
N ARG A 254 3.46 -7.73 21.70
CA ARG A 254 2.90 -7.04 22.87
C ARG A 254 3.89 -6.87 24.02
N PRO A 255 4.70 -7.88 24.43
CA PRO A 255 5.73 -7.69 25.44
C PRO A 255 6.76 -6.61 25.12
N ASP A 256 7.19 -6.48 23.85
CA ASP A 256 8.13 -5.44 23.45
C ASP A 256 7.48 -4.05 23.46
N ALA A 257 6.23 -3.94 22.99
CA ALA A 257 5.46 -2.70 23.09
C ALA A 257 5.24 -2.28 24.57
N GLU A 258 5.01 -3.24 25.46
CA GLU A 258 4.89 -2.98 26.91
C GLU A 258 6.20 -2.45 27.50
N LEU A 259 7.35 -3.03 27.15
CA LEU A 259 8.68 -2.56 27.58
C LEU A 259 8.94 -1.13 27.11
N PHE A 260 8.67 -0.85 25.83
CA PHE A 260 8.81 0.48 25.24
C PHE A 260 7.96 1.51 25.98
N LEU A 261 6.68 1.23 26.16
CA LEU A 261 5.76 2.17 26.80
C LEU A 261 6.08 2.36 28.29
N LYS A 262 6.46 1.31 29.02
CA LYS A 262 6.94 1.44 30.41
C LYS A 262 8.09 2.43 30.53
N LYS A 263 8.99 2.46 29.56
CA LYS A 263 10.15 3.34 29.58
C LYS A 263 9.83 4.75 29.11
N TYR A 264 9.13 4.89 27.99
CA TYR A 264 9.01 6.15 27.25
C TYR A 264 7.63 6.82 27.35
N ARG A 265 6.58 6.06 27.68
CA ARG A 265 5.20 6.56 27.83
C ARG A 265 4.40 5.76 28.86
N PRO A 266 4.78 5.83 30.17
CA PRO A 266 4.19 4.95 31.20
C PRO A 266 2.66 4.99 31.29
N GLU A 267 2.04 6.14 31.03
CA GLU A 267 0.59 6.30 31.01
C GLU A 267 -0.11 5.52 29.88
N ALA A 268 0.62 5.12 28.84
CA ALA A 268 0.11 4.40 27.69
C ALA A 268 0.30 2.86 27.73
N VAL A 269 0.87 2.31 28.80
CA VAL A 269 1.25 0.88 28.91
C VAL A 269 0.09 -0.06 28.59
N GLU A 270 -1.13 0.25 29.01
CA GLU A 270 -2.31 -0.59 28.76
C GLU A 270 -2.65 -0.68 27.26
N SER A 271 -2.20 0.25 26.41
CA SER A 271 -2.44 0.15 24.97
C SER A 271 -1.67 -1.02 24.34
N ALA A 272 -0.53 -1.43 24.91
CA ALA A 272 0.21 -2.63 24.46
C ALA A 272 -0.63 -3.92 24.57
N LYS A 273 -1.55 -3.98 25.55
CA LYS A 273 -2.42 -5.15 25.77
C LYS A 273 -3.75 -5.03 25.06
N SER A 274 -4.22 -3.81 24.81
CA SER A 274 -5.59 -3.53 24.37
C SER A 274 -5.74 -3.25 22.88
N PHE A 275 -4.67 -3.05 22.12
CA PHE A 275 -4.81 -2.86 20.68
C PHE A 275 -5.43 -4.10 20.01
N LYS A 276 -6.32 -3.87 19.05
CA LYS A 276 -6.96 -4.95 18.31
C LYS A 276 -6.03 -5.42 17.20
N ALA A 277 -5.99 -6.75 16.98
CA ALA A 277 -5.24 -7.34 15.89
C ALA A 277 -6.18 -8.21 15.04
N PHE A 278 -6.11 -8.05 13.72
CA PHE A 278 -6.87 -8.83 12.76
C PHE A 278 -5.93 -9.68 11.90
N SER A 279 -6.23 -10.99 11.85
CA SER A 279 -5.64 -11.91 10.88
C SER A 279 -6.43 -11.83 9.57
N ILE A 280 -5.79 -11.43 8.50
CA ILE A 280 -6.36 -11.33 7.17
C ILE A 280 -5.69 -12.37 6.29
N ASN A 281 -6.50 -13.23 5.66
CA ASN A 281 -6.00 -14.33 4.82
C ASN A 281 -4.94 -15.22 5.49
N GLY A 282 -5.07 -15.45 6.82
CA GLY A 282 -4.11 -16.24 7.60
C GLY A 282 -2.84 -15.52 8.03
N GLY A 283 -2.82 -14.19 7.96
CA GLY A 283 -1.72 -13.37 8.53
C GLY A 283 -1.53 -13.65 10.03
N PRO A 284 -0.30 -13.61 10.56
CA PRO A 284 -0.01 -14.00 11.93
C PRO A 284 -0.60 -13.01 12.94
N VAL A 285 -1.09 -13.56 14.06
CA VAL A 285 -1.49 -12.79 15.25
C VAL A 285 -0.88 -13.48 16.47
N GLN A 286 -0.24 -12.70 17.34
CA GLN A 286 0.52 -13.25 18.47
C GLN A 286 0.39 -12.35 19.69
N ASP A 287 0.18 -12.96 20.86
CA ASP A 287 0.14 -12.24 22.15
C ASP A 287 1.42 -12.42 22.98
N GLY A 288 2.16 -13.51 22.75
CA GLY A 288 3.40 -13.83 23.44
C GLY A 288 4.66 -13.19 22.84
N PRO A 289 5.83 -13.43 23.45
CA PRO A 289 7.11 -12.98 22.91
C PRO A 289 7.46 -13.70 21.60
N LEU A 290 8.49 -13.21 20.91
CA LEU A 290 9.07 -13.91 19.75
C LEU A 290 9.51 -15.32 20.12
N THR A 291 9.25 -16.28 19.24
CA THR A 291 9.85 -17.60 19.31
C THR A 291 11.34 -17.55 18.94
N ALA A 292 12.11 -18.58 19.28
CA ALA A 292 13.52 -18.66 18.92
C ALA A 292 13.75 -18.56 17.39
N ASN A 293 12.86 -19.19 16.59
CA ASN A 293 12.93 -19.11 15.13
C ASN A 293 12.65 -17.69 14.61
N GLN A 294 11.56 -17.05 15.08
CA GLN A 294 11.23 -15.67 14.71
C GLN A 294 12.36 -14.70 15.06
N SER A 295 12.98 -14.88 16.25
CA SER A 295 14.13 -14.08 16.66
C SER A 295 15.35 -14.31 15.75
N ALA A 296 15.63 -15.57 15.38
CA ALA A 296 16.74 -15.89 14.47
C ALA A 296 16.51 -15.35 13.04
N GLU A 297 15.26 -15.33 12.57
CA GLU A 297 14.85 -14.78 11.27
C GLU A 297 14.73 -13.26 11.27
N GLY A 298 14.81 -12.61 12.43
CA GLY A 298 14.67 -11.16 12.57
C GLY A 298 13.25 -10.63 12.37
N THR A 299 12.23 -11.47 12.51
CA THR A 299 10.81 -11.14 12.31
C THR A 299 10.30 -10.09 13.30
N SER A 300 9.27 -9.36 12.93
CA SER A 300 8.54 -8.38 13.76
C SER A 300 9.30 -7.11 14.11
N LYS A 301 10.32 -6.76 13.36
CA LYS A 301 11.02 -5.47 13.55
C LYS A 301 10.15 -4.30 13.09
N GLU A 302 9.58 -4.42 11.90
CA GLU A 302 8.70 -3.41 11.32
C GLU A 302 7.41 -3.25 12.13
N ALA A 303 6.72 -4.35 12.42
CA ALA A 303 5.47 -4.30 13.18
C ALA A 303 5.65 -3.74 14.60
N ASN A 304 6.79 -4.01 15.25
CA ASN A 304 7.14 -3.43 16.54
C ASN A 304 7.40 -1.94 16.45
N LEU A 305 8.07 -1.48 15.39
CA LEU A 305 8.28 -0.06 15.14
C LEU A 305 6.95 0.67 15.02
N ASP A 306 6.07 0.17 14.16
CA ASP A 306 4.77 0.80 13.89
C ASP A 306 3.91 0.96 15.15
N VAL A 307 3.71 -0.12 15.91
CA VAL A 307 2.88 -0.07 17.11
C VAL A 307 3.48 0.84 18.19
N GLN A 308 4.81 0.84 18.36
CA GLN A 308 5.50 1.65 19.36
C GLN A 308 5.49 3.14 18.98
N ALA A 309 5.68 3.46 17.70
CA ALA A 309 5.62 4.83 17.22
C ALA A 309 4.20 5.41 17.37
N ILE A 310 3.18 4.69 16.93
CA ILE A 310 1.78 5.12 17.06
C ILE A 310 1.38 5.28 18.52
N ALA A 311 1.61 4.26 19.37
CA ALA A 311 1.26 4.32 20.79
C ALA A 311 2.02 5.41 21.52
N GLY A 312 3.31 5.60 21.17
CA GLY A 312 4.17 6.62 21.75
C GLY A 312 3.68 8.05 21.54
N ILE A 313 3.04 8.34 20.41
CA ILE A 313 2.59 9.71 20.06
C ILE A 313 1.09 9.92 20.23
N SER A 314 0.25 8.94 19.87
CA SER A 314 -1.21 9.16 19.74
C SER A 314 -2.06 8.73 20.93
N TRP A 315 -1.47 8.07 21.95
CA TRP A 315 -2.25 7.65 23.11
C TRP A 315 -3.10 8.80 23.68
N PRO A 316 -4.38 8.57 24.04
CA PRO A 316 -5.13 7.31 24.14
C PRO A 316 -5.99 6.95 22.91
N VAL A 317 -5.63 7.36 21.70
CA VAL A 317 -6.36 6.94 20.48
C VAL A 317 -6.28 5.42 20.33
N PRO A 318 -7.43 4.71 20.15
CA PRO A 318 -7.43 3.27 19.96
C PRO A 318 -6.64 2.83 18.72
N ILE A 319 -5.88 1.74 18.84
CA ILE A 319 -5.00 1.20 17.81
C ILE A 319 -5.55 -0.10 17.25
N VAL A 320 -5.38 -0.31 15.95
CA VAL A 320 -5.75 -1.54 15.24
C VAL A 320 -4.60 -2.00 14.35
N SER A 321 -4.20 -3.27 14.51
CA SER A 321 -3.18 -3.95 13.71
C SER A 321 -3.86 -4.83 12.66
N PHE A 322 -3.39 -4.79 11.41
CA PHE A 322 -3.83 -5.64 10.31
C PHE A 322 -2.67 -6.50 9.85
N SER A 323 -2.67 -7.79 10.19
CA SER A 323 -1.67 -8.74 9.70
C SER A 323 -2.24 -9.51 8.51
N THR A 324 -1.65 -9.32 7.34
CA THR A 324 -2.18 -9.85 6.09
C THR A 324 -1.18 -10.79 5.43
N ALA A 325 -1.60 -12.03 5.19
CA ALA A 325 -0.87 -12.93 4.32
C ALA A 325 -1.43 -12.91 2.90
N GLY A 326 -0.58 -13.23 1.92
CA GLY A 326 -0.98 -13.27 0.52
C GLY A 326 0.22 -13.35 -0.41
N GLU A 327 -0.08 -13.56 -1.68
CA GLU A 327 0.91 -13.76 -2.73
C GLU A 327 0.58 -12.82 -3.91
N PRO A 328 1.01 -11.54 -3.89
CA PRO A 328 0.73 -10.61 -4.97
C PRO A 328 1.51 -10.94 -6.24
N PRO A 329 1.06 -10.48 -7.42
CA PRO A 329 1.82 -10.61 -8.65
C PRO A 329 3.08 -9.73 -8.62
N PHE A 330 4.13 -10.17 -9.34
CA PHE A 330 5.44 -9.56 -9.31
C PHE A 330 6.14 -9.60 -10.68
N ASN A 331 6.81 -8.51 -11.04
CA ASN A 331 7.69 -8.42 -12.20
C ASN A 331 9.13 -8.20 -11.71
N PRO A 332 10.00 -9.21 -11.72
CA PRO A 332 11.37 -9.05 -11.26
C PRO A 332 12.12 -7.98 -12.04
N ASP A 333 13.02 -7.27 -11.37
CA ASP A 333 14.03 -6.42 -12.00
C ASP A 333 15.44 -6.80 -11.51
N ILE A 334 16.46 -6.10 -12.00
CA ILE A 334 17.86 -6.41 -11.67
C ILE A 334 18.16 -6.14 -10.19
N SER A 335 17.50 -5.15 -9.60
CA SER A 335 17.69 -4.76 -8.20
C SER A 335 16.83 -5.59 -7.23
N THR A 336 15.70 -6.10 -7.72
CA THR A 336 14.72 -6.87 -6.95
C THR A 336 14.38 -8.14 -7.72
N PRO A 337 15.26 -9.17 -7.65
CA PRO A 337 15.05 -10.43 -8.38
C PRO A 337 13.98 -11.31 -7.72
N ASP A 338 13.77 -11.20 -6.41
CA ASP A 338 12.81 -11.96 -5.63
C ASP A 338 11.56 -11.14 -5.31
N ASN A 339 10.40 -11.83 -5.14
CA ASN A 339 9.15 -11.15 -4.84
C ASN A 339 9.12 -10.63 -3.40
N SER A 340 9.21 -9.33 -3.24
CA SER A 340 9.02 -8.60 -1.97
C SER A 340 7.70 -7.83 -1.91
N ASN A 341 6.88 -7.87 -2.98
CA ASN A 341 5.64 -7.10 -3.04
C ASN A 341 4.63 -7.54 -1.97
N GLU A 342 3.90 -6.59 -1.41
CA GLU A 342 2.91 -6.84 -0.38
C GLU A 342 1.51 -7.12 -0.96
N PRO A 343 0.69 -7.94 -0.27
CA PRO A 343 -0.64 -8.30 -0.70
C PRO A 343 -1.67 -7.18 -0.45
N TYR A 344 -1.41 -5.97 -0.95
CA TYR A 344 -2.28 -4.79 -0.75
C TYR A 344 -3.73 -5.05 -1.14
N LEU A 345 -3.96 -5.81 -2.23
CA LEU A 345 -5.29 -6.08 -2.73
C LEU A 345 -6.09 -6.95 -1.75
N VAL A 346 -5.45 -7.95 -1.15
CA VAL A 346 -6.06 -8.82 -0.14
C VAL A 346 -6.48 -8.00 1.08
N TRP A 347 -5.57 -7.16 1.58
CA TRP A 347 -5.85 -6.28 2.71
C TRP A 347 -6.98 -5.29 2.42
N VAL A 348 -6.90 -4.56 1.31
CA VAL A 348 -7.87 -3.49 1.03
C VAL A 348 -9.26 -4.04 0.71
N ASN A 349 -9.38 -5.22 0.08
CA ASN A 349 -10.64 -5.91 -0.12
C ASN A 349 -11.29 -6.26 1.22
N TRP A 350 -10.50 -6.82 2.14
CA TRP A 350 -10.98 -7.10 3.49
C TRP A 350 -11.42 -5.81 4.20
N LEU A 351 -10.61 -4.75 4.14
CA LEU A 351 -10.93 -3.46 4.76
C LEU A 351 -12.24 -2.88 4.21
N LEU A 352 -12.44 -2.90 2.89
CA LEU A 352 -13.66 -2.39 2.24
C LEU A 352 -14.90 -3.18 2.61
N SER A 353 -14.76 -4.46 2.97
CA SER A 353 -15.88 -5.30 3.46
C SER A 353 -16.33 -4.93 4.89
N GLN A 354 -15.52 -4.17 5.64
CA GLN A 354 -15.85 -3.80 7.02
C GLN A 354 -16.84 -2.63 7.05
N LYS A 355 -17.83 -2.66 7.94
CA LYS A 355 -18.77 -1.55 8.15
C LYS A 355 -18.11 -0.29 8.71
N LYS A 356 -17.14 -0.46 9.60
CA LYS A 356 -16.35 0.62 10.20
C LYS A 356 -14.88 0.39 9.92
N ILE A 357 -14.20 1.43 9.50
CA ILE A 357 -12.76 1.45 9.21
C ILE A 357 -12.08 2.58 10.00
N PRO A 358 -10.78 2.48 10.30
CA PRO A 358 -10.05 3.55 10.98
C PRO A 358 -10.06 4.86 10.19
N GLN A 359 -9.96 5.99 10.87
CA GLN A 359 -9.86 7.31 10.27
C GLN A 359 -8.48 7.58 9.67
N VAL A 360 -7.47 6.90 10.19
CA VAL A 360 -6.08 6.96 9.73
C VAL A 360 -5.51 5.55 9.68
N ILE A 361 -4.78 5.22 8.61
CA ILE A 361 -4.05 3.96 8.51
C ILE A 361 -2.62 4.25 8.05
N SER A 362 -1.64 3.73 8.80
CA SER A 362 -0.22 3.74 8.49
C SER A 362 0.19 2.47 7.75
N THR A 363 1.06 2.61 6.74
CA THR A 363 1.62 1.48 6.00
C THR A 363 3.09 1.75 5.73
N SER A 364 3.95 1.02 6.41
CA SER A 364 5.41 1.16 6.35
C SER A 364 6.04 0.21 5.32
N TYR A 365 5.42 0.11 4.15
CA TYR A 365 5.82 -0.80 3.08
C TYR A 365 5.72 -0.11 1.73
N SER A 366 6.69 -0.36 0.86
CA SER A 366 6.67 0.09 -0.54
C SER A 366 7.65 -0.72 -1.38
N ASP A 367 7.28 -1.02 -2.62
CA ASP A 367 8.10 -1.71 -3.60
C ASP A 367 8.50 -0.79 -4.75
N SER A 368 9.54 -1.16 -5.52
CA SER A 368 9.80 -0.50 -6.80
C SER A 368 8.56 -0.59 -7.69
N GLU A 369 8.04 0.54 -8.19
CA GLU A 369 6.82 0.58 -8.99
C GLU A 369 6.85 -0.38 -10.19
N GLN A 370 8.02 -0.54 -10.82
CA GLN A 370 8.18 -1.43 -11.97
C GLN A 370 8.12 -2.93 -11.62
N THR A 371 8.31 -3.30 -10.35
CA THR A 371 8.15 -4.69 -9.90
C THR A 371 6.69 -5.06 -9.65
N VAL A 372 5.82 -4.07 -9.56
CA VAL A 372 4.37 -4.25 -9.39
C VAL A 372 3.70 -4.23 -10.77
N PRO A 373 3.02 -5.31 -11.21
CA PRO A 373 2.31 -5.30 -12.48
C PRO A 373 1.30 -4.15 -12.56
N ARG A 374 1.31 -3.41 -13.68
CA ARG A 374 0.49 -2.21 -13.83
C ARG A 374 -1.00 -2.44 -13.58
N SER A 375 -1.56 -3.54 -14.06
CA SER A 375 -2.98 -3.90 -13.84
C SER A 375 -3.30 -4.06 -12.35
N TYR A 376 -2.39 -4.65 -11.59
CA TYR A 376 -2.51 -4.79 -10.14
C TYR A 376 -2.41 -3.43 -9.43
N ALA A 377 -1.40 -2.62 -9.77
CA ALA A 377 -1.22 -1.29 -9.20
C ALA A 377 -2.44 -0.39 -9.46
N ASP A 378 -2.96 -0.37 -10.70
CA ASP A 378 -4.16 0.38 -11.08
C ASP A 378 -5.39 -0.07 -10.26
N ARG A 379 -5.55 -1.40 -10.05
CA ARG A 379 -6.68 -1.94 -9.27
C ARG A 379 -6.57 -1.59 -7.80
N VAL A 380 -5.41 -1.77 -7.18
CA VAL A 380 -5.14 -1.42 -5.79
C VAL A 380 -5.38 0.07 -5.55
N CYS A 381 -4.84 0.92 -6.43
CA CYS A 381 -4.96 2.38 -6.32
C CYS A 381 -6.43 2.83 -6.38
N LYS A 382 -7.26 2.24 -7.25
CA LYS A 382 -8.72 2.49 -7.29
C LYS A 382 -9.42 2.08 -6.00
N GLN A 383 -8.96 1.04 -5.32
CA GLN A 383 -9.54 0.64 -4.03
C GLN A 383 -9.09 1.56 -2.90
N PHE A 384 -7.88 2.12 -2.95
CA PHE A 384 -7.48 3.18 -2.03
C PHE A 384 -8.36 4.44 -2.17
N ALA A 385 -8.78 4.79 -3.39
CA ALA A 385 -9.77 5.85 -3.61
C ALA A 385 -11.09 5.56 -2.89
N GLN A 386 -11.55 4.30 -2.90
CA GLN A 386 -12.78 3.91 -2.19
C GLN A 386 -12.63 4.05 -0.68
N VAL A 387 -11.47 3.69 -0.13
CA VAL A 387 -11.16 3.88 1.31
C VAL A 387 -11.14 5.37 1.65
N GLY A 388 -10.50 6.20 0.81
CA GLY A 388 -10.50 7.66 0.96
C GLY A 388 -11.90 8.27 0.93
N ALA A 389 -12.77 7.82 0.01
CA ALA A 389 -14.16 8.27 -0.11
C ALA A 389 -14.98 7.97 1.16
N ARG A 390 -14.61 6.92 1.91
CA ARG A 390 -15.21 6.57 3.20
C ARG A 390 -14.64 7.36 4.38
N GLY A 391 -13.74 8.31 4.16
CA GLY A 391 -13.23 9.22 5.18
C GLY A 391 -11.97 8.75 5.90
N THR A 392 -11.20 7.84 5.31
CA THR A 392 -9.92 7.38 5.85
C THR A 392 -8.74 8.04 5.14
N THR A 393 -7.76 8.50 5.91
CA THR A 393 -6.45 8.90 5.39
C THR A 393 -5.53 7.67 5.35
N LEU A 394 -4.96 7.37 4.20
CA LEU A 394 -3.94 6.33 4.02
C LEU A 394 -2.56 6.97 3.95
N PHE A 395 -1.69 6.70 4.91
CA PHE A 395 -0.28 7.08 4.89
C PHE A 395 0.58 5.91 4.45
N PHE A 396 1.50 6.17 3.51
CA PHE A 396 2.47 5.19 3.03
C PHE A 396 3.89 5.75 3.11
N SER A 397 4.84 4.92 3.55
CA SER A 397 6.25 5.26 3.53
C SER A 397 6.76 5.48 2.11
N SER A 398 7.59 6.49 1.90
CA SER A 398 8.11 6.82 0.57
C SER A 398 9.23 5.90 0.09
N GLY A 399 9.75 5.05 0.99
CA GLY A 399 10.88 4.15 0.74
C GLY A 399 12.20 4.68 1.29
N ASP A 400 13.20 3.81 1.39
CA ASP A 400 14.45 4.04 2.13
C ASP A 400 15.68 4.13 1.23
N ARG A 401 15.49 4.06 -0.10
CA ARG A 401 16.56 4.01 -1.08
C ARG A 401 16.60 5.21 -2.03
N GLY A 402 16.12 6.35 -1.56
CA GLY A 402 16.17 7.61 -2.30
C GLY A 402 15.48 7.54 -3.65
N VAL A 403 16.22 7.83 -4.73
CA VAL A 403 15.67 7.81 -6.10
C VAL A 403 15.68 6.44 -6.76
N GLY A 404 16.02 5.34 -6.04
CA GLY A 404 15.87 4.00 -6.62
C GLY A 404 16.82 2.90 -6.19
N GLY A 405 17.69 3.07 -5.23
CA GLY A 405 18.61 2.03 -4.76
C GLY A 405 20.08 2.39 -4.90
N THR A 406 20.98 1.38 -4.72
CA THR A 406 22.40 1.68 -4.60
C THR A 406 23.11 1.87 -5.94
N ASP A 407 22.94 0.94 -6.92
CA ASP A 407 23.79 0.94 -8.10
C ASP A 407 23.12 0.47 -9.42
N LYS A 408 21.98 -0.18 -9.36
CA LYS A 408 21.37 -0.85 -10.53
C LYS A 408 20.01 -0.28 -10.92
N CYS A 409 19.98 1.02 -11.18
CA CYS A 409 18.76 1.71 -11.54
C CYS A 409 18.48 1.59 -13.04
N PHE A 410 17.92 0.45 -13.44
CA PHE A 410 17.59 0.15 -14.82
C PHE A 410 16.09 -0.14 -14.97
N SER A 411 15.54 0.27 -16.13
CA SER A 411 14.18 -0.11 -16.50
C SER A 411 14.07 -1.62 -16.71
N ASN A 412 12.91 -2.21 -16.35
CA ASN A 412 12.61 -3.63 -16.59
C ASN A 412 11.75 -3.85 -17.86
N ASP A 413 11.76 -2.90 -18.80
CA ASP A 413 11.07 -2.98 -20.09
C ASP A 413 11.86 -3.73 -21.20
N GLY A 414 12.91 -4.43 -20.81
CA GLY A 414 13.82 -5.16 -21.69
C GLY A 414 14.90 -4.29 -22.36
N LYS A 415 14.90 -2.97 -22.12
CA LYS A 415 15.91 -2.05 -22.69
C LYS A 415 17.05 -1.77 -21.73
N ASN A 416 16.87 -2.05 -20.43
CA ASN A 416 17.84 -1.76 -19.37
C ASN A 416 18.35 -0.30 -19.41
N SER A 417 17.43 0.64 -19.66
CA SER A 417 17.76 2.06 -19.68
C SER A 417 17.95 2.57 -18.25
N THR A 418 19.02 3.34 -18.02
CA THR A 418 19.24 3.99 -16.72
C THR A 418 18.08 4.95 -16.42
N ARG A 419 17.49 4.82 -15.22
CA ARG A 419 16.40 5.67 -14.75
C ARG A 419 16.23 5.60 -13.24
N PHE A 420 15.62 6.62 -12.65
CA PHE A 420 15.16 6.57 -11.27
C PHE A 420 13.99 5.60 -11.11
N LEU A 421 13.94 4.91 -9.98
CA LEU A 421 12.96 3.87 -9.69
C LEU A 421 12.01 4.34 -8.59
N PRO A 422 10.85 4.92 -8.95
CA PRO A 422 9.85 5.32 -7.96
C PRO A 422 9.23 4.10 -7.27
N GLY A 423 8.65 4.32 -6.08
CA GLY A 423 7.99 3.28 -5.28
C GLY A 423 6.47 3.27 -5.45
N PHE A 424 5.85 2.10 -5.32
CA PHE A 424 4.41 1.90 -5.17
C PHE A 424 4.16 1.30 -3.78
N PRO A 425 3.12 1.69 -3.03
CA PRO A 425 1.98 2.58 -3.31
C PRO A 425 2.19 4.09 -3.18
N PRO A 426 3.36 4.65 -2.75
CA PRO A 426 3.52 6.11 -2.61
C PRO A 426 3.17 6.92 -3.86
N THR A 427 3.33 6.30 -5.04
CA THR A 427 2.98 6.90 -6.34
C THR A 427 1.48 6.89 -6.66
N CYS A 428 0.63 6.18 -5.90
CA CYS A 428 -0.81 6.25 -6.09
C CYS A 428 -1.36 7.63 -5.68
N PRO A 429 -2.19 8.31 -6.52
CA PRO A 429 -2.74 9.62 -6.18
C PRO A 429 -3.63 9.67 -4.94
N TYR A 430 -4.18 8.54 -4.52
CA TYR A 430 -5.17 8.47 -3.44
C TYR A 430 -4.58 8.10 -2.07
N VAL A 431 -3.24 8.07 -1.96
CA VAL A 431 -2.53 7.93 -0.70
C VAL A 431 -1.71 9.19 -0.39
N THR A 432 -1.38 9.38 0.88
CA THR A 432 -0.45 10.42 1.33
C THR A 432 0.91 9.78 1.61
N ALA A 433 1.91 10.11 0.82
CA ALA A 433 3.26 9.57 0.95
C ALA A 433 4.08 10.35 1.97
N VAL A 434 4.81 9.64 2.82
CA VAL A 434 5.60 10.21 3.93
C VAL A 434 7.08 9.95 3.73
N GLY A 435 7.85 11.02 3.60
CA GLY A 435 9.31 11.01 3.59
C GLY A 435 9.93 11.07 4.99
N ALA A 436 11.23 11.07 5.04
CA ALA A 436 11.97 11.10 6.29
C ALA A 436 12.89 12.32 6.42
N THR A 437 12.99 12.81 7.68
CA THR A 437 13.95 13.84 8.09
C THR A 437 14.92 13.31 9.13
N MET A 438 15.99 14.02 9.36
CA MET A 438 16.98 13.85 10.43
C MET A 438 17.33 15.20 11.07
N ASN A 439 18.07 15.18 12.18
CA ASN A 439 18.40 16.38 12.97
C ASN A 439 17.11 17.01 13.59
N PHE A 440 17.19 18.21 14.15
CA PHE A 440 16.04 18.82 14.84
C PHE A 440 15.84 20.31 14.52
N GLU A 441 16.91 21.10 14.51
CA GLU A 441 16.89 22.56 14.27
C GLU A 441 18.11 23.02 13.48
N PRO A 442 17.98 23.10 12.15
CA PRO A 442 16.82 22.69 11.34
C PRO A 442 16.78 21.16 11.15
N GLU A 443 15.60 20.62 10.91
CA GLU A 443 15.48 19.31 10.31
C GLU A 443 16.03 19.36 8.87
N GLU A 444 16.59 18.26 8.41
CA GLU A 444 17.13 18.06 7.06
C GLU A 444 16.59 16.76 6.48
N SER A 445 16.62 16.55 5.16
CA SER A 445 16.23 15.25 4.60
C SER A 445 17.08 14.12 5.18
N ALA A 446 16.46 13.00 5.51
CA ALA A 446 17.19 11.87 6.07
C ALA A 446 18.14 11.26 5.03
N TYR A 447 19.40 11.13 5.41
CA TYR A 447 20.46 10.51 4.62
C TYR A 447 21.51 9.87 5.53
N ARG A 448 21.95 8.68 5.16
CA ARG A 448 23.09 7.99 5.76
C ARG A 448 23.83 7.20 4.68
N ALA A 449 25.10 7.51 4.46
CA ALA A 449 25.91 6.80 3.49
C ALA A 449 26.14 5.33 3.88
N ALA A 450 26.25 4.45 2.89
CA ALA A 450 26.70 3.09 3.09
C ALA A 450 28.15 3.07 3.56
N ARG A 451 28.45 2.39 4.66
CA ARG A 451 29.80 2.23 5.19
C ARG A 451 29.91 1.10 6.23
N THR A 452 31.11 0.61 6.45
CA THR A 452 31.39 -0.32 7.54
C THR A 452 31.79 0.44 8.80
N VAL A 453 31.08 0.17 9.91
CA VAL A 453 31.35 0.78 11.22
C VAL A 453 31.56 -0.35 12.24
N ASN A 454 32.70 -0.33 12.92
CA ASN A 454 33.07 -1.36 13.91
C ASN A 454 32.90 -2.81 13.40
N GLY A 455 33.24 -3.05 12.12
CA GLY A 455 33.12 -4.37 11.50
C GLY A 455 31.71 -4.75 11.00
N THR A 456 30.70 -3.90 11.22
CA THR A 456 29.34 -4.10 10.73
C THR A 456 29.11 -3.21 9.52
N PHE A 457 28.71 -3.82 8.39
CA PHE A 457 28.29 -3.06 7.21
C PHE A 457 26.93 -2.42 7.48
N ARG A 458 26.82 -1.16 7.14
CA ARG A 458 25.57 -0.40 7.11
C ARG A 458 25.31 0.01 5.68
N ASP A 459 24.17 -0.32 5.20
CA ASP A 459 23.76 0.09 3.86
C ASP A 459 23.36 1.56 3.79
N LEU A 460 23.17 2.05 2.59
CA LEU A 460 22.61 3.37 2.30
C LEU A 460 21.21 3.49 2.92
N TYR A 461 20.94 4.64 3.53
CA TYR A 461 19.59 5.07 3.85
C TYR A 461 19.36 6.49 3.33
N ALA A 462 18.31 6.70 2.55
CA ALA A 462 17.91 8.01 2.07
C ALA A 462 16.38 8.07 1.92
N SER A 463 15.77 9.19 2.33
CA SER A 463 14.33 9.41 2.12
C SER A 463 13.93 9.14 0.67
N GLY A 464 12.95 8.26 0.45
CA GLY A 464 12.47 7.89 -0.87
C GLY A 464 11.82 9.07 -1.59
N ALA A 465 12.11 9.20 -2.88
CA ALA A 465 11.75 10.35 -3.69
C ALA A 465 11.48 9.95 -5.13
N GLY A 466 10.50 10.57 -5.77
CA GLY A 466 10.33 10.27 -7.18
C GLY A 466 9.06 10.77 -7.83
N PHE A 467 8.90 10.31 -9.07
CA PHE A 467 7.77 10.58 -9.96
C PHE A 467 7.30 9.28 -10.56
N SER A 468 6.01 9.02 -10.51
CA SER A 468 5.41 7.81 -11.05
C SER A 468 5.64 7.63 -12.54
N ASN A 469 5.82 6.38 -12.96
CA ASN A 469 5.76 5.98 -14.35
C ASN A 469 4.38 5.43 -14.74
N TYR A 470 3.52 5.16 -13.73
CA TYR A 470 2.20 4.56 -13.91
C TYR A 470 1.08 5.59 -13.81
N PHE A 471 1.17 6.50 -12.85
CA PHE A 471 0.09 7.45 -12.51
C PHE A 471 0.44 8.86 -12.92
N GLU A 472 -0.47 9.51 -13.61
CA GLU A 472 -0.35 10.91 -14.02
C GLU A 472 -0.40 11.84 -12.81
N ARG A 473 0.19 13.02 -12.97
CA ARG A 473 0.17 14.06 -11.96
C ARG A 473 -1.24 14.60 -11.72
N PRO A 474 -1.80 14.44 -10.49
CA PRO A 474 -3.13 14.94 -10.19
C PRO A 474 -3.18 16.48 -10.12
N GLN A 475 -4.35 17.04 -10.38
CA GLN A 475 -4.55 18.50 -10.44
C GLN A 475 -4.21 19.21 -9.13
N TRP A 476 -4.51 18.60 -7.98
CA TRP A 476 -4.19 19.20 -6.68
C TRP A 476 -2.69 19.39 -6.44
N GLN A 477 -1.83 18.60 -7.10
CA GLN A 477 -0.38 18.66 -6.98
C GLN A 477 0.27 19.56 -8.04
N LYS A 478 -0.42 19.78 -9.17
CA LYS A 478 0.13 20.34 -10.40
C LYS A 478 0.94 21.61 -10.19
N LYS A 479 0.39 22.59 -9.47
CA LYS A 479 0.99 23.92 -9.33
C LYS A 479 2.40 23.88 -8.71
N VAL A 480 2.58 23.12 -7.64
CA VAL A 480 3.85 23.09 -6.91
C VAL A 480 4.87 22.19 -7.61
N VAL A 481 4.42 21.07 -8.19
CA VAL A 481 5.29 20.14 -8.90
C VAL A 481 5.76 20.70 -10.24
N ASP A 482 4.88 21.38 -11.01
CA ASP A 482 5.28 22.09 -12.24
C ASP A 482 6.37 23.14 -11.95
N LYS A 483 6.22 23.87 -10.82
CA LYS A 483 7.25 24.81 -10.39
C LYS A 483 8.58 24.11 -10.10
N TYR A 484 8.56 23.03 -9.30
CA TYR A 484 9.76 22.28 -8.97
C TYR A 484 10.47 21.74 -10.22
N VAL A 485 9.72 21.07 -11.12
CA VAL A 485 10.27 20.53 -12.38
C VAL A 485 10.87 21.64 -13.25
N LYS A 486 10.23 22.81 -13.29
CA LYS A 486 10.78 23.97 -14.00
C LYS A 486 12.08 24.47 -13.36
N ASP A 487 12.12 24.53 -12.04
CA ASP A 487 13.31 25.03 -11.30
C ASP A 487 14.51 24.07 -11.38
N LEU A 488 14.27 22.77 -11.69
CA LEU A 488 15.36 21.81 -11.99
C LEU A 488 16.12 22.13 -13.29
N ASP A 489 15.58 22.96 -14.16
CA ASP A 489 16.22 23.46 -15.40
C ASP A 489 16.85 22.35 -16.28
N GLY A 490 16.14 21.22 -16.41
CA GLY A 490 16.59 20.07 -17.20
C GLY A 490 17.52 19.10 -16.45
N ALA A 491 17.84 19.33 -15.20
CA ALA A 491 18.54 18.34 -14.39
C ALA A 491 17.76 17.01 -14.36
N TYR A 492 18.49 15.90 -14.46
CA TYR A 492 17.95 14.52 -14.49
C TYR A 492 17.02 14.20 -15.68
N ASP A 493 17.08 14.97 -16.77
CA ASP A 493 16.29 14.71 -17.98
C ASP A 493 16.54 13.28 -18.52
N GLY A 494 15.44 12.57 -18.80
CA GLY A 494 15.48 11.17 -19.21
C GLY A 494 15.57 10.15 -18.06
N LEU A 495 15.86 10.58 -16.82
CA LEU A 495 15.94 9.68 -15.67
C LEU A 495 14.60 9.49 -14.96
N TYR A 496 13.63 10.40 -15.11
CA TYR A 496 12.32 10.33 -14.44
C TYR A 496 11.17 10.77 -15.34
N GLY A 497 9.96 10.38 -14.99
CA GLY A 497 8.72 10.78 -15.68
C GLY A 497 8.23 12.15 -15.21
N LYS A 498 8.51 13.22 -15.98
CA LYS A 498 8.19 14.61 -15.59
C LYS A 498 6.71 14.86 -15.30
N ASP A 499 5.82 14.10 -15.93
CA ASP A 499 4.37 14.27 -15.84
C ASP A 499 3.72 13.34 -14.80
N GLY A 500 4.51 12.50 -14.13
CA GLY A 500 4.05 11.56 -13.14
C GLY A 500 3.63 12.21 -11.81
N ARG A 501 2.81 11.49 -11.05
CA ARG A 501 2.53 11.82 -9.64
C ARG A 501 3.85 11.84 -8.89
N ALA A 502 4.17 12.95 -8.25
CA ALA A 502 5.41 13.16 -7.51
C ALA A 502 5.19 12.96 -6.00
N TYR A 503 6.18 12.38 -5.30
CA TYR A 503 6.11 12.06 -3.87
C TYR A 503 7.49 12.23 -3.20
N PRO A 504 7.51 12.38 -1.84
CA PRO A 504 6.43 12.37 -0.87
C PRO A 504 5.59 13.66 -0.84
N ASP A 505 4.50 13.65 -0.03
CA ASP A 505 3.63 14.80 0.19
C ASP A 505 4.05 15.63 1.40
N LEU A 506 4.57 14.94 2.42
CA LEU A 506 5.12 15.51 3.66
C LEU A 506 6.15 14.55 4.25
N ALA A 507 6.78 14.92 5.35
CA ALA A 507 7.81 14.11 6.00
C ALA A 507 7.67 14.11 7.53
N GLY A 508 8.44 13.27 8.18
CA GLY A 508 8.65 13.25 9.63
C GLY A 508 10.04 12.73 9.99
N GLN A 509 10.44 12.87 11.24
CA GLN A 509 11.73 12.36 11.73
C GLN A 509 11.80 10.84 11.54
N GLY A 510 12.84 10.34 10.87
CA GLY A 510 12.98 8.93 10.50
C GLY A 510 14.37 8.35 10.78
N LEU A 511 15.23 9.05 11.54
CA LEU A 511 16.56 8.56 11.87
C LEU A 511 16.69 8.22 13.35
N TYR A 512 17.14 6.99 13.67
CA TYR A 512 17.43 6.50 15.02
C TYR A 512 16.26 6.59 16.01
N PHE A 513 15.05 6.17 15.60
CA PHE A 513 13.92 6.00 16.50
C PHE A 513 14.27 4.96 17.57
N ALA A 514 14.11 5.31 18.85
CA ALA A 514 14.30 4.40 19.97
C ALA A 514 13.15 3.39 20.04
N TYR A 515 13.44 2.08 20.07
CA TYR A 515 12.40 1.06 20.14
C TYR A 515 12.87 -0.23 20.82
N PHE A 516 11.95 -1.14 21.07
CA PHE A 516 12.22 -2.45 21.65
C PHE A 516 11.91 -3.58 20.66
N TRP A 517 12.84 -4.51 20.52
CA TRP A 517 12.65 -5.73 19.79
C TRP A 517 13.32 -6.90 20.52
N ASN A 518 12.60 -8.03 20.61
CA ASN A 518 13.08 -9.24 21.31
C ASN A 518 13.57 -8.97 22.73
N GLY A 519 12.82 -8.15 23.50
CA GLY A 519 13.14 -7.76 24.85
C GLY A 519 14.33 -6.79 24.99
N THR A 520 14.93 -6.35 23.90
CA THR A 520 16.12 -5.50 23.90
C THR A 520 15.81 -4.14 23.30
N GLU A 521 16.35 -3.10 23.92
CA GLU A 521 16.28 -1.74 23.41
C GLU A 521 17.32 -1.53 22.31
N GLY A 522 16.92 -0.84 21.26
CA GLY A 522 17.78 -0.45 20.15
C GLY A 522 17.26 0.77 19.43
N THR A 523 17.84 1.07 18.26
CA THR A 523 17.35 2.13 17.37
C THR A 523 17.11 1.59 15.98
N ILE A 524 16.13 2.18 15.29
CA ILE A 524 15.76 1.84 13.92
C ILE A 524 15.62 3.13 13.12
N SER A 525 15.87 3.05 11.83
CA SER A 525 15.73 4.18 10.90
C SER A 525 14.96 3.75 9.67
N GLY A 526 14.22 4.66 9.07
CA GLY A 526 13.45 4.41 7.86
C GLY A 526 12.34 5.43 7.69
N THR A 527 11.81 5.55 6.49
CA THR A 527 10.51 6.18 6.27
C THR A 527 9.41 5.41 6.98
N SER A 528 9.69 4.16 7.33
CA SER A 528 8.93 3.30 8.24
C SER A 528 8.81 3.86 9.67
N ALA A 529 9.78 4.65 10.15
CA ALA A 529 9.67 5.35 11.43
C ALA A 529 8.84 6.64 11.31
N SER A 530 9.01 7.36 10.19
CA SER A 530 8.30 8.62 9.93
C SER A 530 6.80 8.41 9.74
N THR A 531 6.41 7.36 9.02
CA THR A 531 5.02 7.15 8.60
C THR A 531 4.07 6.91 9.78
N PRO A 532 4.33 5.98 10.71
CA PRO A 532 3.47 5.78 11.88
C PRO A 532 3.49 6.98 12.84
N LEU A 533 4.61 7.69 12.95
CA LEU A 533 4.71 8.93 13.71
C LEU A 533 3.76 10.00 13.15
N VAL A 534 3.83 10.26 11.84
CA VAL A 534 2.96 11.22 11.15
C VAL A 534 1.49 10.78 11.21
N ALA A 535 1.21 9.50 10.99
CA ALA A 535 -0.14 8.94 11.13
C ALA A 535 -0.70 9.15 12.54
N GLY A 536 0.13 8.94 13.56
CA GLY A 536 -0.21 9.24 14.96
C GLY A 536 -0.56 10.72 15.17
N ILE A 537 0.23 11.66 14.63
CA ILE A 537 -0.04 13.09 14.73
C ILE A 537 -1.37 13.46 14.03
N PHE A 538 -1.61 12.97 12.81
CA PHE A 538 -2.86 13.22 12.10
C PHE A 538 -4.07 12.54 12.76
N SER A 539 -3.87 11.43 13.48
CA SER A 539 -4.92 10.85 14.32
C SER A 539 -5.32 11.79 15.47
N LEU A 540 -4.36 12.54 16.05
CA LEU A 540 -4.65 13.58 17.03
C LEU A 540 -5.36 14.80 16.40
N VAL A 541 -5.04 15.18 15.16
CA VAL A 541 -5.78 16.22 14.42
C VAL A 541 -7.24 15.78 14.21
N ASN A 542 -7.47 14.54 13.81
CA ASN A 542 -8.80 13.97 13.68
C ASN A 542 -9.53 13.89 15.03
N ASP A 543 -8.81 13.57 16.11
CA ASP A 543 -9.38 13.59 17.46
C ASP A 543 -9.90 14.99 17.84
N ALA A 544 -9.11 16.03 17.56
CA ALA A 544 -9.52 17.42 17.81
C ALA A 544 -10.77 17.81 17.00
N LEU A 545 -10.90 17.32 15.77
CA LEU A 545 -12.09 17.53 14.94
C LEU A 545 -13.31 16.76 15.52
N ILE A 546 -13.17 15.46 15.72
CA ILE A 546 -14.27 14.57 16.09
C ILE A 546 -14.80 14.90 17.51
N SER A 547 -13.91 15.23 18.45
CA SER A 547 -14.31 15.64 19.80
C SER A 547 -15.15 16.93 19.83
N GLN A 548 -15.07 17.74 18.78
CA GLN A 548 -15.88 18.96 18.58
C GLN A 548 -17.04 18.75 17.60
N GLY A 549 -17.43 17.49 17.33
CA GLY A 549 -18.56 17.14 16.46
C GLY A 549 -18.30 17.35 14.96
N LYS A 550 -17.05 17.54 14.57
CA LYS A 550 -16.65 17.68 13.15
C LYS A 550 -16.28 16.31 12.55
N LYS A 551 -16.19 16.26 11.23
CA LYS A 551 -15.77 15.08 10.49
C LYS A 551 -14.25 14.97 10.45
N PRO A 552 -13.68 13.76 10.33
CA PRO A 552 -12.25 13.58 10.09
C PRO A 552 -11.83 14.14 8.73
N LEU A 553 -10.52 14.32 8.54
CA LEU A 553 -9.97 14.88 7.29
C LEU A 553 -10.24 14.02 6.05
N GLY A 554 -10.31 12.68 6.20
CA GLY A 554 -10.49 11.77 5.08
C GLY A 554 -9.26 11.70 4.17
N TRP A 555 -9.45 11.59 2.86
CA TRP A 555 -8.34 11.66 1.90
C TRP A 555 -7.67 13.03 1.97
N LEU A 556 -6.42 13.03 2.45
CA LEU A 556 -5.76 14.23 2.95
C LEU A 556 -5.27 15.17 1.85
N ASN A 557 -4.84 14.65 0.69
CA ASN A 557 -4.03 15.41 -0.26
C ASN A 557 -4.69 16.69 -0.80
N PRO A 558 -5.98 16.74 -1.18
CA PRO A 558 -6.61 18.00 -1.61
C PRO A 558 -6.56 19.08 -0.53
N TRP A 559 -6.84 18.71 0.73
CA TRP A 559 -6.75 19.63 1.86
C TRP A 559 -5.28 20.04 2.13
N LEU A 560 -4.35 19.10 2.09
CA LEU A 560 -2.93 19.35 2.33
C LEU A 560 -2.37 20.35 1.32
N TYR A 561 -2.59 20.12 0.03
CA TYR A 561 -2.06 20.97 -1.06
C TYR A 561 -2.76 22.32 -1.21
N SER A 562 -4.01 22.46 -0.75
CA SER A 562 -4.73 23.75 -0.81
C SER A 562 -4.41 24.65 0.39
N LYS A 563 -4.39 24.12 1.61
CA LYS A 563 -4.18 24.93 2.82
C LYS A 563 -3.38 24.25 3.93
N GLY A 564 -3.42 22.92 4.04
CA GLY A 564 -2.80 22.16 5.12
C GLY A 564 -1.29 22.34 5.18
N TYR A 565 -0.62 22.53 4.03
CA TYR A 565 0.81 22.76 3.93
C TYR A 565 1.31 23.94 4.80
N LYS A 566 0.47 24.92 5.08
CA LYS A 566 0.81 26.05 5.97
C LYS A 566 0.96 25.65 7.43
N GLY A 567 0.54 24.45 7.77
CA GLY A 567 0.71 23.82 9.08
C GLY A 567 1.91 22.89 9.15
N LEU A 568 2.79 22.93 8.15
CA LEU A 568 4.03 22.16 8.13
C LEU A 568 5.23 23.10 8.26
N THR A 569 6.33 22.57 8.78
CA THR A 569 7.64 23.24 8.82
C THR A 569 8.41 22.83 7.58
N ASP A 570 8.68 23.78 6.70
CA ASP A 570 9.38 23.58 5.44
C ASP A 570 10.83 23.13 5.66
N ILE A 571 11.24 22.05 5.01
CA ILE A 571 12.62 21.56 5.01
C ILE A 571 13.32 22.14 3.80
N THR A 572 14.50 22.72 4.00
CA THR A 572 15.20 23.46 2.95
C THR A 572 16.63 22.98 2.73
N LYS A 573 17.00 21.84 3.30
CA LYS A 573 18.33 21.26 3.21
C LYS A 573 18.30 19.77 3.00
N GLY A 574 19.23 19.31 2.17
CA GLY A 574 19.46 17.91 1.87
C GLY A 574 19.13 17.56 0.43
N PHE A 575 19.07 16.29 0.16
CA PHE A 575 18.84 15.69 -1.15
C PHE A 575 18.36 14.25 -0.97
N SER A 576 17.86 13.64 -2.04
CA SER A 576 17.57 12.22 -2.07
C SER A 576 18.70 11.49 -2.82
N TYR A 577 19.49 10.70 -2.13
CA TYR A 577 20.58 9.92 -2.73
C TYR A 577 20.08 8.54 -3.17
N GLY A 578 20.51 8.10 -4.34
CA GLY A 578 20.25 6.76 -4.87
C GLY A 578 20.84 6.64 -6.27
N CYS A 579 20.87 5.43 -6.83
CA CYS A 579 21.41 5.20 -8.18
C CYS A 579 22.85 5.72 -8.36
N ASN A 580 23.64 5.76 -7.28
CA ASN A 580 25.00 6.33 -7.23
C ASN A 580 25.10 7.82 -7.58
N VAL A 581 24.01 8.57 -7.41
CA VAL A 581 24.01 10.03 -7.64
C VAL A 581 23.31 10.76 -6.49
N GLU A 582 23.68 12.01 -6.29
CA GLU A 582 22.79 12.94 -5.61
C GLU A 582 21.58 13.15 -6.51
N GLY A 583 20.43 12.63 -6.08
CA GLY A 583 19.19 12.76 -6.80
C GLY A 583 18.52 14.11 -6.56
N PHE A 584 17.20 14.12 -6.43
CA PHE A 584 16.47 15.37 -6.29
C PHE A 584 16.92 16.21 -5.09
N PRO A 585 17.19 17.52 -5.28
CA PRO A 585 17.52 18.42 -4.17
C PRO A 585 16.27 18.81 -3.38
N VAL A 586 16.46 19.02 -2.07
CA VAL A 586 15.47 19.69 -1.22
C VAL A 586 15.46 21.19 -1.53
N THR A 587 14.28 21.77 -1.64
CA THR A 587 14.10 23.19 -1.97
C THR A 587 13.05 23.86 -1.11
N LYS A 588 13.01 25.17 -1.08
CA LYS A 588 11.96 25.92 -0.38
C LYS A 588 10.58 25.65 -0.98
N GLY A 589 9.65 25.30 -0.13
CA GLY A 589 8.29 24.93 -0.48
C GLY A 589 8.18 23.42 -0.68
N TRP A 590 7.44 22.98 -1.69
CA TRP A 590 7.32 21.55 -1.98
C TRP A 590 8.52 21.05 -2.79
N ASP A 591 9.05 19.90 -2.40
CA ASP A 591 10.03 19.10 -3.15
C ASP A 591 9.74 17.59 -3.05
N PRO A 592 10.27 16.76 -3.98
CA PRO A 592 10.00 15.31 -3.99
C PRO A 592 10.87 14.51 -3.02
N VAL A 593 11.42 15.12 -1.95
CA VAL A 593 12.24 14.46 -0.93
C VAL A 593 11.58 14.51 0.43
N THR A 594 11.01 15.69 0.77
CA THR A 594 10.38 15.98 2.06
C THR A 594 8.95 16.51 1.93
N GLY A 595 8.42 16.58 0.69
CA GLY A 595 7.11 17.17 0.43
C GLY A 595 7.05 18.63 0.88
N PHE A 596 6.03 18.99 1.63
CA PHE A 596 5.92 20.31 2.27
C PHE A 596 6.62 20.41 3.63
N GLY A 597 7.34 19.37 4.07
CA GLY A 597 8.04 19.33 5.35
C GLY A 597 7.29 18.61 6.46
N THR A 598 7.57 18.95 7.72
CA THR A 598 7.18 18.19 8.92
C THR A 598 6.02 18.83 9.69
N PRO A 599 5.18 18.05 10.41
CA PRO A 599 3.97 18.54 11.06
C PRO A 599 4.23 19.57 12.18
N ASP A 600 3.42 20.63 12.22
CA ASP A 600 3.22 21.48 13.40
C ASP A 600 1.77 21.28 13.89
N PHE A 601 1.58 20.45 14.91
CA PHE A 601 0.26 19.98 15.33
C PHE A 601 -0.73 21.12 15.64
N PRO A 602 -0.40 22.15 16.44
CA PRO A 602 -1.31 23.26 16.70
C PRO A 602 -1.77 24.01 15.45
N LYS A 603 -0.84 24.20 14.49
CA LYS A 603 -1.20 24.88 13.23
C LYS A 603 -2.12 23.98 12.39
N LEU A 604 -1.84 22.67 12.31
CA LEU A 604 -2.69 21.72 11.58
C LEU A 604 -4.10 21.68 12.14
N VAL A 605 -4.26 21.59 13.48
CA VAL A 605 -5.57 21.62 14.16
C VAL A 605 -6.34 22.90 13.83
N LYS A 606 -5.67 24.06 13.90
CA LYS A 606 -6.28 25.35 13.55
C LYS A 606 -6.71 25.39 12.09
N LEU A 607 -5.86 24.96 11.17
CA LEU A 607 -6.17 24.93 9.72
C LEU A 607 -7.28 23.93 9.37
N ALA A 608 -7.38 22.83 10.10
CA ALA A 608 -8.50 21.90 10.00
C ALA A 608 -9.81 22.47 10.57
N GLY A 609 -9.75 23.60 11.28
CA GLY A 609 -10.90 24.30 11.83
C GLY A 609 -11.31 23.82 13.23
N ALA A 610 -10.45 23.11 13.95
CA ALA A 610 -10.65 22.71 15.35
C ALA A 610 -9.87 23.61 16.33
N LYS A 611 -10.07 23.37 17.62
CA LYS A 611 -9.35 24.02 18.74
C LYS A 611 -8.64 22.92 19.53
N ILE A 612 -7.51 23.26 20.14
CA ILE A 612 -6.77 22.38 21.07
C ILE A 612 -7.40 22.44 22.45
#